data_1f06193b9f26e39cd0000643981f4791
#
_entry.id   1f06193b9f26e39cd0000643981f4791
#
_cell.length_a   1.000
_cell.length_b   1.000
_cell.length_c   1.000
_cell.angle_alpha   90.00
_cell.angle_beta   90.00
_cell.angle_gamma   90.00
#
_symmetry.space_group_name_H-M   'P 1'
#
loop_
_entity.id
_entity.type
_entity.pdbx_description
1 polymer ?
#
loop_
_entity_poly.entity_id
_entity_poly.type
_entity_poly.pdbx_seq_one_letter_code
_entity_poly.pdbx_strand_id
1 'polypeptide(L)'
;VMDYTDAVMLSAETAVGDYPKEAVEAMVRICLGAEKHPSMHQSKHRIHESMEEVDEAIALSAMYAANHLEGVSAIICMTETGATPRLMSRIKSSLPIFAFSRHHSTQHRVVMFRGVQTVPFDSAKIPNERTNALAVSELVNRGAVKDGDLVVITKGDYVNAQGGTNTMKIVRVGSDIR
;
A
#
# COMPACT_ATOMS: atom_id res chain seq x y z
N VAL A 1 -7.64 15.07 4.50
CA VAL A 1 -6.62 14.51 3.62
C VAL A 1 -5.22 14.78 4.18
N MET A 2 -4.89 16.02 4.51
CA MET A 2 -3.53 16.39 4.95
C MET A 2 -3.15 15.82 6.32
N ASP A 3 -4.10 15.50 7.17
CA ASP A 3 -3.93 15.02 8.55
C ASP A 3 -4.12 13.50 8.69
N TYR A 4 -3.60 12.73 7.74
CA TYR A 4 -3.60 11.25 7.76
C TYR A 4 -5.00 10.62 7.66
N THR A 5 -5.99 11.33 7.13
CA THR A 5 -7.33 10.79 6.88
C THR A 5 -7.28 9.72 5.77
N ASP A 6 -7.87 8.56 6.01
CA ASP A 6 -7.99 7.48 5.03
C ASP A 6 -9.12 7.72 4.04
N ALA A 7 -10.25 8.22 4.54
CA ALA A 7 -11.45 8.47 3.76
C ALA A 7 -12.16 9.74 4.26
N VAL A 8 -12.89 10.36 3.37
CA VAL A 8 -13.79 11.47 3.67
C VAL A 8 -15.22 11.02 3.39
N MET A 9 -16.18 11.59 4.10
CA MET A 9 -17.58 11.20 4.01
C MET A 9 -18.44 12.42 3.65
N LEU A 10 -19.39 12.19 2.77
CA LEU A 10 -20.55 13.07 2.54
C LEU A 10 -21.76 12.43 3.22
N SER A 11 -22.68 13.23 3.73
CA SER A 11 -23.87 12.78 4.43
C SER A 11 -25.12 13.36 3.79
N ALA A 12 -25.69 14.39 4.37
CA ALA A 12 -26.91 15.03 3.87
C ALA A 12 -26.76 15.57 2.44
N GLU A 13 -25.56 16.02 2.08
CA GLU A 13 -25.25 16.57 0.75
C GLU A 13 -25.53 15.58 -0.39
N THR A 14 -25.39 14.28 -0.12
CA THR A 14 -25.65 13.22 -1.10
C THR A 14 -26.91 12.42 -0.83
N ALA A 15 -27.40 12.39 0.43
CA ALA A 15 -28.56 11.59 0.80
C ALA A 15 -29.89 12.31 0.52
N VAL A 16 -29.95 13.62 0.75
CA VAL A 16 -31.17 14.45 0.64
C VAL A 16 -30.94 15.81 -0.02
N GLY A 17 -29.70 16.12 -0.41
CA GLY A 17 -29.36 17.38 -1.07
C GLY A 17 -29.81 17.41 -2.54
N ASP A 18 -30.01 18.62 -3.08
CA ASP A 18 -30.45 18.82 -4.45
C ASP A 18 -29.35 18.58 -5.49
N TYR A 19 -28.08 18.56 -5.07
CA TYR A 19 -26.90 18.50 -5.95
C TYR A 19 -25.93 17.39 -5.55
N PRO A 20 -26.36 16.10 -5.46
CA PRO A 20 -25.52 15.02 -4.95
C PRO A 20 -24.28 14.75 -5.83
N LYS A 21 -24.42 14.85 -7.15
CA LYS A 21 -23.33 14.65 -8.10
C LYS A 21 -22.27 15.74 -7.95
N GLU A 22 -22.68 16.99 -7.93
CA GLU A 22 -21.81 18.15 -7.80
C GLU A 22 -21.07 18.13 -6.44
N ALA A 23 -21.72 17.67 -5.38
CA ALA A 23 -21.10 17.48 -4.07
C ALA A 23 -19.94 16.47 -4.12
N VAL A 24 -20.14 15.31 -4.77
CA VAL A 24 -19.08 14.31 -4.97
C VAL A 24 -17.95 14.86 -5.85
N GLU A 25 -18.29 15.52 -6.96
CA GLU A 25 -17.28 16.13 -7.84
C GLU A 25 -16.46 17.21 -7.14
N ALA A 26 -17.07 18.02 -6.28
CA ALA A 26 -16.37 19.01 -5.46
C ALA A 26 -15.42 18.33 -4.46
N MET A 27 -15.89 17.27 -3.78
CA MET A 27 -15.08 16.48 -2.87
C MET A 27 -13.86 15.90 -3.58
N VAL A 28 -14.03 15.29 -4.75
CA VAL A 28 -12.92 14.73 -5.55
C VAL A 28 -11.90 15.81 -5.91
N ARG A 29 -12.35 16.99 -6.41
CA ARG A 29 -11.44 18.09 -6.74
C ARG A 29 -10.64 18.56 -5.52
N ILE A 30 -11.26 18.65 -4.35
CA ILE A 30 -10.61 19.08 -3.10
C ILE A 30 -9.58 18.02 -2.67
N CYS A 31 -9.92 16.73 -2.70
CA CYS A 31 -9.02 15.64 -2.35
C CYS A 31 -7.78 15.61 -3.28
N LEU A 32 -8.00 15.64 -4.59
CA LEU A 32 -6.91 15.67 -5.57
C LEU A 32 -6.03 16.93 -5.45
N GLY A 33 -6.63 18.06 -5.10
CA GLY A 33 -5.88 19.29 -4.82
C GLY A 33 -5.00 19.17 -3.57
N ALA A 34 -5.56 18.62 -2.50
CA ALA A 34 -4.83 18.39 -1.26
C ALA A 34 -3.68 17.36 -1.43
N GLU A 35 -3.89 16.30 -2.21
CA GLU A 35 -2.88 15.28 -2.49
C GLU A 35 -1.68 15.79 -3.27
N LYS A 36 -1.85 16.85 -4.06
CA LYS A 36 -0.74 17.51 -4.78
C LYS A 36 0.16 18.35 -3.88
N HIS A 37 -0.25 18.62 -2.64
CA HIS A 37 0.54 19.46 -1.73
C HIS A 37 1.86 18.76 -1.36
N PRO A 38 3.03 19.46 -1.39
CA PRO A 38 4.33 18.84 -1.15
C PRO A 38 4.44 18.08 0.17
N SER A 39 3.73 18.53 1.23
CA SER A 39 3.72 17.84 2.52
C SER A 39 3.07 16.45 2.49
N MET A 40 2.42 16.09 1.36
CA MET A 40 1.79 14.78 1.19
C MET A 40 2.75 13.72 0.67
N HIS A 41 3.89 14.14 0.10
CA HIS A 41 4.89 13.26 -0.51
C HIS A 41 6.09 12.99 0.40
N GLN A 42 6.20 13.70 1.51
CA GLN A 42 7.31 13.56 2.46
C GLN A 42 6.76 13.31 3.87
N SER A 43 7.24 12.25 4.49
CA SER A 43 6.95 11.96 5.88
C SER A 43 8.24 12.04 6.70
N LYS A 44 8.27 12.95 7.66
CA LYS A 44 9.27 12.94 8.74
C LYS A 44 8.74 12.19 9.97
N HIS A 45 7.59 11.57 9.83
CA HIS A 45 6.87 10.96 10.93
C HIS A 45 7.55 9.65 11.35
N ARG A 46 7.75 9.45 12.64
CA ARG A 46 8.20 8.22 13.27
C ARG A 46 9.66 7.77 13.01
N ILE A 47 10.49 8.55 12.30
CA ILE A 47 11.90 8.17 12.07
C ILE A 47 12.70 8.09 13.38
N HIS A 48 12.27 8.81 14.42
CA HIS A 48 12.94 8.89 15.72
C HIS A 48 12.19 8.13 16.83
N GLU A 49 11.11 7.44 16.51
CA GLU A 49 10.36 6.65 17.48
C GLU A 49 10.96 5.24 17.58
N SER A 50 11.03 4.72 18.80
CA SER A 50 11.34 3.30 19.01
C SER A 50 10.15 2.45 18.62
N MET A 51 10.42 1.32 17.98
CA MET A 51 9.39 0.36 17.56
C MET A 51 9.46 -0.85 18.48
N GLU A 52 8.30 -1.37 18.85
CA GLU A 52 8.20 -2.53 19.72
C GLU A 52 8.04 -3.82 18.92
N GLU A 53 7.47 -3.75 17.71
CA GLU A 53 7.13 -4.92 16.90
C GLU A 53 7.94 -4.97 15.59
N VAL A 54 8.27 -6.19 15.17
CA VAL A 54 9.07 -6.44 13.96
C VAL A 54 8.34 -5.98 12.69
N ASP A 55 7.04 -6.24 12.60
CA ASP A 55 6.24 -5.85 11.43
C ASP A 55 6.13 -4.33 11.29
N GLU A 56 6.12 -3.60 12.39
CA GLU A 56 6.19 -2.14 12.39
C GLU A 56 7.54 -1.64 11.87
N ALA A 57 8.65 -2.23 12.32
CA ALA A 57 9.98 -1.89 11.85
C ALA A 57 10.15 -2.17 10.35
N ILE A 58 9.64 -3.31 9.86
CA ILE A 58 9.64 -3.65 8.44
C ILE A 58 8.77 -2.69 7.63
N ALA A 59 7.56 -2.36 8.11
CA ALA A 59 6.67 -1.43 7.43
C ALA A 59 7.33 -0.04 7.27
N LEU A 60 7.93 0.49 8.34
CA LEU A 60 8.62 1.78 8.30
C LEU A 60 9.83 1.75 7.38
N SER A 61 10.66 0.70 7.47
CA SER A 61 11.84 0.52 6.61
C SER A 61 11.47 0.44 5.13
N ALA A 62 10.40 -0.30 4.81
CA ALA A 62 9.89 -0.42 3.45
C ALA A 62 9.41 0.93 2.90
N MET A 63 8.66 1.68 3.69
CA MET A 63 8.18 3.01 3.29
C MET A 63 9.32 4.02 3.19
N TYR A 64 10.33 3.93 4.08
CA TYR A 64 11.53 4.75 3.98
C TYR A 64 12.29 4.46 2.70
N ALA A 65 12.57 3.18 2.41
CA ALA A 65 13.23 2.77 1.18
C ALA A 65 12.43 3.23 -0.05
N ALA A 66 11.12 3.02 -0.07
CA ALA A 66 10.25 3.42 -1.17
C ALA A 66 10.27 4.92 -1.43
N ASN A 67 10.29 5.74 -0.39
CA ASN A 67 10.26 7.20 -0.53
C ASN A 67 11.63 7.83 -0.87
N HIS A 68 12.75 7.11 -0.68
CA HIS A 68 14.10 7.68 -0.82
C HIS A 68 14.96 6.96 -1.86
N LEU A 69 14.59 5.77 -2.30
CA LEU A 69 15.29 5.06 -3.36
C LEU A 69 14.70 5.45 -4.72
N GLU A 70 15.53 6.06 -5.56
CA GLU A 70 15.12 6.45 -6.90
C GLU A 70 14.76 5.24 -7.76
N GLY A 71 13.69 5.37 -8.54
CA GLY A 71 13.19 4.32 -9.43
C GLY A 71 12.20 3.35 -8.81
N VAL A 72 11.86 3.49 -7.54
CA VAL A 72 10.76 2.73 -6.93
C VAL A 72 9.43 3.25 -7.46
N SER A 73 8.61 2.35 -8.00
CA SER A 73 7.30 2.67 -8.60
C SER A 73 6.12 2.12 -7.82
N ALA A 74 6.32 1.08 -7.00
CA ALA A 74 5.26 0.46 -6.22
C ALA A 74 5.78 -0.29 -5.00
N ILE A 75 4.86 -0.54 -4.05
CA ILE A 75 5.10 -1.36 -2.86
C ILE A 75 4.12 -2.54 -2.90
N ILE A 76 4.64 -3.75 -2.80
CA ILE A 76 3.87 -4.99 -2.60
C ILE A 76 3.90 -5.33 -1.11
N CYS A 77 2.72 -5.47 -0.52
CA CYS A 77 2.57 -5.90 0.85
C CYS A 77 1.75 -7.19 0.89
N MET A 78 2.41 -8.32 1.13
CA MET A 78 1.71 -9.59 1.35
C MET A 78 1.15 -9.62 2.76
N THR A 79 -0.16 -9.83 2.90
CA THR A 79 -0.83 -9.70 4.19
C THR A 79 -1.99 -10.68 4.35
N GLU A 80 -2.09 -11.28 5.54
CA GLU A 80 -3.23 -12.11 5.93
C GLU A 80 -4.34 -11.25 6.58
N THR A 81 -3.96 -10.30 7.43
CA THR A 81 -4.91 -9.53 8.26
C THR A 81 -5.09 -8.07 7.86
N GLY A 82 -4.17 -7.51 7.05
CA GLY A 82 -4.15 -6.10 6.72
C GLY A 82 -3.41 -5.23 7.75
N ALA A 83 -2.69 -5.80 8.71
CA ALA A 83 -1.93 -5.03 9.71
C ALA A 83 -0.80 -4.22 9.06
N THR A 84 0.05 -4.87 8.29
CA THR A 84 1.21 -4.20 7.65
C THR A 84 0.81 -3.09 6.67
N PRO A 85 -0.14 -3.26 5.72
CA PRO A 85 -0.56 -2.16 4.85
C PRO A 85 -1.23 -1.02 5.64
N ARG A 86 -1.87 -1.30 6.79
CA ARG A 86 -2.37 -0.26 7.70
C ARG A 86 -1.23 0.59 8.26
N LEU A 87 -0.15 -0.04 8.73
CA LEU A 87 1.04 0.66 9.23
C LEU A 87 1.68 1.50 8.14
N MET A 88 1.86 0.93 6.94
CA MET A 88 2.42 1.64 5.78
C MET A 88 1.57 2.84 5.37
N SER A 89 0.25 2.72 5.38
CA SER A 89 -0.68 3.79 4.99
C SER A 89 -0.61 5.03 5.91
N ARG A 90 -0.04 4.88 7.13
CA ARG A 90 0.22 6.00 8.05
C ARG A 90 1.44 6.83 7.65
N ILE A 91 2.24 6.34 6.70
CA ILE A 91 3.43 7.05 6.24
C ILE A 91 3.12 7.68 4.88
N LYS A 92 3.30 8.99 4.78
CA LYS A 92 3.02 9.73 3.55
C LYS A 92 3.94 9.26 2.43
N SER A 93 3.35 8.96 1.28
CA SER A 93 4.05 8.55 0.08
C SER A 93 3.22 8.92 -1.14
N SER A 94 3.87 9.15 -2.28
CA SER A 94 3.23 9.23 -3.59
C SER A 94 3.09 7.87 -4.27
N LEU A 95 3.71 6.84 -3.70
CA LEU A 95 3.72 5.50 -4.28
C LEU A 95 2.52 4.67 -3.83
N PRO A 96 1.92 3.89 -4.73
CA PRO A 96 0.82 2.99 -4.38
C PRO A 96 1.32 1.81 -3.55
N ILE A 97 0.53 1.41 -2.57
CA ILE A 97 0.72 0.20 -1.77
C ILE A 97 -0.27 -0.84 -2.26
N PHE A 98 0.21 -1.94 -2.82
CA PHE A 98 -0.61 -3.06 -3.26
C PHE A 98 -0.63 -4.13 -2.17
N ALA A 99 -1.78 -4.29 -1.52
CA ALA A 99 -2.01 -5.30 -0.51
C ALA A 99 -2.49 -6.61 -1.16
N PHE A 100 -1.60 -7.59 -1.17
CA PHE A 100 -1.85 -8.92 -1.71
C PHE A 100 -2.41 -9.81 -0.62
N SER A 101 -3.63 -10.29 -0.79
CA SER A 101 -4.28 -11.18 0.18
C SER A 101 -5.25 -12.14 -0.50
N ARG A 102 -5.34 -13.37 0.03
CA ARG A 102 -6.33 -14.36 -0.36
C ARG A 102 -7.67 -14.19 0.34
N HIS A 103 -7.71 -13.42 1.45
CA HIS A 103 -8.89 -13.27 2.27
C HIS A 103 -9.75 -12.08 1.81
N HIS A 104 -10.98 -12.34 1.38
CA HIS A 104 -11.91 -11.30 0.96
C HIS A 104 -12.18 -10.27 2.07
N SER A 105 -12.29 -10.71 3.32
CA SER A 105 -12.48 -9.81 4.47
C SER A 105 -11.32 -8.84 4.66
N THR A 106 -10.09 -9.30 4.43
CA THR A 106 -8.90 -8.45 4.45
C THR A 106 -8.90 -7.48 3.28
N GLN A 107 -9.21 -7.95 2.07
CA GLN A 107 -9.29 -7.10 0.88
C GLN A 107 -10.29 -5.95 1.09
N HIS A 108 -11.48 -6.23 1.60
CA HIS A 108 -12.51 -5.22 1.87
C HIS A 108 -12.10 -4.24 2.99
N ARG A 109 -11.30 -4.69 3.95
CA ARG A 109 -10.79 -3.81 5.02
C ARG A 109 -9.72 -2.86 4.52
N VAL A 110 -8.73 -3.38 3.81
CA VAL A 110 -7.55 -2.60 3.45
C VAL A 110 -7.80 -1.60 2.32
N VAL A 111 -8.83 -1.80 1.50
CA VAL A 111 -9.21 -0.84 0.45
C VAL A 111 -9.62 0.53 1.03
N MET A 112 -9.99 0.56 2.31
CA MET A 112 -10.32 1.80 3.01
C MET A 112 -9.08 2.57 3.48
N PHE A 113 -7.89 1.97 3.42
CA PHE A 113 -6.67 2.64 3.86
C PHE A 113 -6.11 3.51 2.73
N ARG A 114 -5.62 4.68 3.11
CA ARG A 114 -5.07 5.64 2.19
C ARG A 114 -3.89 5.07 1.39
N GLY A 115 -3.93 5.24 0.06
CA GLY A 115 -2.88 4.80 -0.85
C GLY A 115 -2.79 3.28 -1.02
N VAL A 116 -3.72 2.50 -0.43
CA VAL A 116 -3.74 1.05 -0.52
C VAL A 116 -4.73 0.58 -1.58
N GLN A 117 -4.26 -0.31 -2.43
CA GLN A 117 -5.06 -1.03 -3.42
C GLN A 117 -5.00 -2.53 -3.12
N THR A 118 -6.11 -3.23 -3.30
CA THR A 118 -6.18 -4.67 -3.03
C THR A 118 -5.90 -5.50 -4.26
N VAL A 119 -5.14 -6.58 -4.08
CA VAL A 119 -4.89 -7.58 -5.11
C VAL A 119 -5.24 -8.95 -4.55
N PRO A 120 -6.27 -9.64 -5.10
CA PRO A 120 -6.57 -11.02 -4.76
C PRO A 120 -5.39 -11.91 -5.14
N PHE A 121 -4.78 -12.58 -4.15
CA PHE A 121 -3.59 -13.39 -4.38
C PHE A 121 -3.43 -14.47 -3.31
N ASP A 122 -3.41 -15.72 -3.73
CA ASP A 122 -3.29 -16.86 -2.81
C ASP A 122 -1.86 -17.39 -2.76
N SER A 123 -1.03 -16.73 -1.94
CA SER A 123 0.37 -17.11 -1.76
C SER A 123 0.53 -18.52 -1.15
N ALA A 124 -0.50 -19.05 -0.46
CA ALA A 124 -0.42 -20.39 0.13
C ALA A 124 -0.39 -21.52 -0.92
N LYS A 125 -0.87 -21.25 -2.14
CA LYS A 125 -0.85 -22.20 -3.26
C LYS A 125 0.39 -22.08 -4.14
N ILE A 126 1.29 -21.15 -3.82
CA ILE A 126 2.46 -20.82 -4.63
C ILE A 126 3.72 -21.22 -3.87
N PRO A 127 4.69 -21.92 -4.51
CA PRO A 127 6.00 -22.13 -3.91
C PRO A 127 6.66 -20.80 -3.51
N ASN A 128 7.25 -20.74 -2.32
CA ASN A 128 7.79 -19.50 -1.75
C ASN A 128 8.81 -18.81 -2.68
N GLU A 129 9.60 -19.60 -3.40
CA GLU A 129 10.61 -19.12 -4.36
C GLU A 129 9.99 -18.37 -5.57
N ARG A 130 8.75 -18.71 -5.92
CA ARG A 130 8.03 -18.12 -7.07
C ARG A 130 7.08 -16.98 -6.68
N THR A 131 6.79 -16.85 -5.39
CA THR A 131 5.77 -15.91 -4.89
C THR A 131 6.10 -14.47 -5.26
N ASN A 132 7.35 -14.04 -5.07
CA ASN A 132 7.78 -12.68 -5.41
C ASN A 132 7.64 -12.40 -6.93
N ALA A 133 8.13 -13.33 -7.76
CA ALA A 133 8.07 -13.19 -9.21
C ALA A 133 6.63 -13.10 -9.72
N LEU A 134 5.74 -13.95 -9.20
CA LEU A 134 4.32 -13.94 -9.59
C LEU A 134 3.61 -12.68 -9.11
N ALA A 135 3.92 -12.18 -7.91
CA ALA A 135 3.35 -10.93 -7.41
C ALA A 135 3.78 -9.72 -8.25
N VAL A 136 5.04 -9.66 -8.66
CA VAL A 136 5.54 -8.61 -9.59
C VAL A 136 4.88 -8.74 -10.96
N SER A 137 4.77 -9.97 -11.50
CA SER A 137 4.08 -10.21 -12.77
C SER A 137 2.63 -9.76 -12.75
N GLU A 138 1.94 -9.92 -11.62
CA GLU A 138 0.57 -9.43 -11.44
C GLU A 138 0.49 -7.91 -11.55
N LEU A 139 1.46 -7.16 -10.99
CA LEU A 139 1.51 -5.70 -11.14
C LEU A 139 1.86 -5.27 -12.56
N VAL A 140 2.73 -6.01 -13.27
CA VAL A 140 3.01 -5.77 -14.70
C VAL A 140 1.74 -5.96 -15.52
N ASN A 141 1.01 -7.05 -15.31
CA ASN A 141 -0.26 -7.34 -16.01
C ASN A 141 -1.32 -6.26 -15.77
N ARG A 142 -1.32 -5.64 -14.61
CA ARG A 142 -2.21 -4.50 -14.29
C ARG A 142 -1.72 -3.16 -14.85
N GLY A 143 -0.55 -3.11 -15.46
CA GLY A 143 0.06 -1.87 -15.94
C GLY A 143 0.50 -0.94 -14.81
N ALA A 144 0.65 -1.45 -13.58
CA ALA A 144 1.06 -0.66 -12.42
C ALA A 144 2.57 -0.44 -12.38
N VAL A 145 3.34 -1.34 -12.96
CA VAL A 145 4.81 -1.27 -13.07
C VAL A 145 5.27 -1.78 -14.43
N LYS A 146 6.46 -1.41 -14.86
CA LYS A 146 7.08 -1.79 -16.13
C LYS A 146 8.51 -2.27 -15.93
N ASP A 147 9.09 -2.88 -16.94
CA ASP A 147 10.49 -3.29 -16.97
C ASP A 147 11.43 -2.15 -16.57
N GLY A 148 12.37 -2.49 -15.70
CA GLY A 148 13.35 -1.55 -15.14
C GLY A 148 12.91 -0.87 -13.85
N ASP A 149 11.61 -0.79 -13.55
CA ASP A 149 11.12 -0.24 -12.29
C ASP A 149 11.63 -1.04 -11.08
N LEU A 150 11.77 -0.38 -9.94
CA LEU A 150 12.00 -1.05 -8.66
C LEU A 150 10.69 -1.22 -7.91
N VAL A 151 10.54 -2.36 -7.25
CA VAL A 151 9.39 -2.68 -6.39
C VAL A 151 9.90 -3.11 -5.02
N VAL A 152 9.33 -2.54 -3.97
CA VAL A 152 9.57 -2.99 -2.59
C VAL A 152 8.54 -4.03 -2.23
N ILE A 153 8.98 -5.20 -1.75
CA ILE A 153 8.10 -6.31 -1.36
C ILE A 153 8.27 -6.56 0.14
N THR A 154 7.16 -6.63 0.88
CA THR A 154 7.16 -7.09 2.27
C THR A 154 6.32 -8.35 2.42
N LYS A 155 6.83 -9.31 3.19
CA LYS A 155 6.14 -10.57 3.49
C LYS A 155 6.60 -11.15 4.83
N GLY A 156 5.84 -12.12 5.32
CA GLY A 156 6.29 -13.00 6.41
C GLY A 156 6.88 -14.30 5.85
N ASP A 157 7.82 -14.88 6.55
CA ASP A 157 8.40 -16.19 6.20
C ASP A 157 7.40 -17.33 6.35
N TYR A 158 6.46 -17.17 7.28
CA TYR A 158 5.45 -18.20 7.57
C TYR A 158 4.09 -17.74 7.05
N VAL A 159 3.53 -18.50 6.11
CA VAL A 159 2.14 -18.32 5.67
C VAL A 159 1.23 -18.64 6.85
N ASN A 160 0.19 -17.82 7.06
CA ASN A 160 -0.79 -17.91 8.17
C ASN A 160 -0.34 -17.38 9.54
N ALA A 161 0.84 -16.79 9.70
CA ALA A 161 1.20 -16.10 10.94
C ALA A 161 0.64 -14.68 10.95
N GLN A 162 -0.19 -14.34 11.94
CA GLN A 162 -0.63 -12.95 12.18
C GLN A 162 0.54 -12.15 12.74
N GLY A 163 0.74 -10.92 12.25
CA GLY A 163 1.88 -10.08 12.65
C GLY A 163 3.24 -10.60 12.18
N GLY A 164 3.25 -11.59 11.27
CA GLY A 164 4.45 -12.29 10.85
C GLY A 164 5.28 -11.60 9.76
N THR A 165 4.99 -10.35 9.39
CA THR A 165 5.81 -9.63 8.41
C THR A 165 7.19 -9.34 9.00
N ASN A 166 8.21 -10.02 8.48
CA ASN A 166 9.58 -9.96 8.99
C ASN A 166 10.62 -9.75 7.89
N THR A 167 10.20 -9.67 6.64
CA THR A 167 11.11 -9.59 5.48
C THR A 167 10.71 -8.43 4.59
N MET A 168 11.72 -7.68 4.15
CA MET A 168 11.64 -6.70 3.08
C MET A 168 12.61 -7.07 1.97
N LYS A 169 12.18 -6.97 0.71
CA LYS A 169 13.02 -7.18 -0.46
C LYS A 169 12.78 -6.09 -1.49
N ILE A 170 13.84 -5.62 -2.14
CA ILE A 170 13.74 -4.71 -3.29
C ILE A 170 14.13 -5.49 -4.53
N VAL A 171 13.29 -5.45 -5.54
CA VAL A 171 13.50 -6.18 -6.79
C VAL A 171 13.35 -5.25 -7.99
N ARG A 172 14.05 -5.57 -9.07
CA ARG A 172 13.89 -4.88 -10.36
C ARG A 172 12.97 -5.70 -11.25
N VAL A 173 11.96 -5.06 -11.80
CA VAL A 173 11.05 -5.68 -12.78
C VAL A 173 11.86 -6.07 -14.03
N GLY A 174 11.64 -7.27 -14.55
CA GLY A 174 12.37 -7.82 -15.69
C GLY A 174 13.68 -8.53 -15.35
N SER A 175 14.15 -8.49 -14.08
CA SER A 175 15.28 -9.31 -13.63
C SER A 175 14.83 -10.67 -13.09
N ASP A 176 15.82 -11.58 -12.85
CA ASP A 176 15.54 -12.87 -12.17
C ASP A 176 15.15 -12.58 -10.69
N ILE A 177 13.87 -12.74 -10.40
CA ILE A 177 13.28 -12.48 -9.08
C ILE A 177 13.11 -13.82 -8.35
N ARG A 178 13.97 -14.08 -7.38
CA ARG A 178 13.89 -15.25 -6.50
C ARG A 178 13.39 -14.89 -5.12
#